data_7c84ff80910b78441046cbace8fa804e
#
_entry.id   7c84ff80910b78441046cbace8fa804e
#
_cell.length_a   1.000
_cell.length_b   1.000
_cell.length_c   1.000
_cell.angle_alpha   90.00
_cell.angle_beta   90.00
_cell.angle_gamma   90.00
#
_symmetry.space_group_name_H-M   'P 1'
#
loop_
_entity.id
_entity.type
_entity.pdbx_description
1 polymer ?
#
loop_
_entity_poly.entity_id
_entity_poly.type
_entity_poly.pdbx_seq_one_letter_code
_entity_poly.pdbx_strand_id
1 'polypeptide(L)'
;MQVNFTITAQQNKQEYQLILCAQDDDSEKKCPIRIELNGNLLFHGANPFQRFGWNRKTFKIPQGILKEGNNTLSICNIADSGNVSGPPFFMLNYAVLKAQAK
;
A
#
# COMPACT_ATOMS: atom_id res chain seq x y z
N MET A 1 -3.55 8.76 1.10
CA MET A 1 -3.92 8.54 -0.31
C MET A 1 -4.96 7.46 -0.42
N GLN A 2 -5.99 7.71 -1.20
CA GLN A 2 -7.00 6.70 -1.53
C GLN A 2 -7.08 6.55 -3.03
N VAL A 3 -7.19 5.30 -3.50
CA VAL A 3 -7.38 4.98 -4.90
C VAL A 3 -8.58 4.04 -5.03
N ASN A 4 -9.53 4.42 -5.89
CA ASN A 4 -10.66 3.58 -6.22
C ASN A 4 -10.39 2.90 -7.55
N PHE A 5 -10.69 1.62 -7.63
CA PHE A 5 -10.51 0.84 -8.84
C PHE A 5 -11.59 -0.24 -8.94
N THR A 6 -11.79 -0.74 -10.16
CA THR A 6 -12.84 -1.71 -10.43
C THR A 6 -12.23 -3.01 -10.95
N ILE A 7 -12.73 -4.15 -10.47
CA ILE A 7 -12.38 -5.44 -11.04
C ILE A 7 -13.64 -6.16 -11.50
N THR A 8 -13.49 -6.95 -12.56
CA THR A 8 -14.59 -7.74 -13.12
C THR A 8 -14.77 -9.04 -12.32
N ALA A 9 -15.93 -9.70 -12.51
CA ALA A 9 -16.17 -10.99 -11.89
C ALA A 9 -15.11 -12.03 -12.28
N GLN A 10 -14.67 -12.00 -13.53
CA GLN A 10 -13.65 -12.92 -14.01
C GLN A 10 -12.30 -12.63 -13.36
N GLN A 11 -11.93 -11.36 -13.21
CA GLN A 11 -10.71 -10.97 -12.52
C GLN A 11 -10.74 -11.36 -11.05
N ASN A 12 -11.92 -11.28 -10.41
CA ASN A 12 -12.05 -11.61 -8.99
C ASN A 12 -11.85 -13.10 -8.68
N LYS A 13 -11.81 -13.95 -9.69
CA LYS A 13 -11.50 -15.37 -9.51
C LYS A 13 -10.01 -15.65 -9.33
N GLN A 14 -9.16 -14.67 -9.56
CA GLN A 14 -7.72 -14.81 -9.41
C GLN A 14 -7.26 -14.30 -8.05
N GLU A 15 -6.14 -14.83 -7.60
CA GLU A 15 -5.45 -14.28 -6.43
C GLU A 15 -4.52 -13.17 -6.87
N TYR A 16 -4.39 -12.14 -6.02
CA TYR A 16 -3.58 -10.96 -6.34
C TYR A 16 -2.61 -10.66 -5.22
N GLN A 17 -1.51 -10.04 -5.61
CA GLN A 17 -0.56 -9.41 -4.70
C GLN A 17 -0.56 -7.91 -4.96
N LEU A 18 -0.38 -7.11 -3.90
CA LEU A 18 -0.18 -5.68 -4.00
C LEU A 18 1.32 -5.40 -4.03
N ILE A 19 1.79 -4.77 -5.09
CA ILE A 19 3.18 -4.35 -5.21
C ILE A 19 3.24 -2.83 -5.12
N LEU A 20 4.01 -2.33 -4.15
CA LEU A 20 4.25 -0.90 -4.01
C LEU A 20 5.69 -0.59 -4.37
N CYS A 21 5.89 0.44 -5.18
CA CYS A 21 7.21 1.02 -5.41
C CYS A 21 7.27 2.34 -4.67
N ALA A 22 8.16 2.44 -3.70
CA ALA A 22 8.21 3.57 -2.79
C ALA A 22 9.59 3.73 -2.20
N GLN A 23 9.77 4.81 -1.43
CA GLN A 23 10.97 5.00 -0.62
C GLN A 23 10.61 5.73 0.66
N ASP A 24 11.38 5.47 1.71
CA ASP A 24 11.34 6.24 2.93
C ASP A 24 12.04 7.59 2.70
N ASP A 25 11.75 8.59 3.53
CA ASP A 25 12.49 9.85 3.46
C ASP A 25 13.88 9.70 4.11
N ASP A 26 14.63 10.78 4.16
CA ASP A 26 15.99 10.79 4.74
C ASP A 26 16.01 11.10 6.24
N SER A 27 14.87 11.09 6.91
CA SER A 27 14.82 11.31 8.35
C SER A 27 15.36 10.10 9.11
N GLU A 28 15.77 10.31 10.35
CA GLU A 28 16.33 9.24 11.19
C GLU A 28 15.31 8.16 11.53
N LYS A 29 14.03 8.54 11.59
CA LYS A 29 12.95 7.60 11.92
C LYS A 29 12.22 7.21 10.66
N LYS A 30 11.95 5.92 10.53
CA LYS A 30 11.11 5.43 9.45
C LYS A 30 9.68 5.91 9.64
N CYS A 31 9.08 6.38 8.55
CA CYS A 31 7.69 6.82 8.55
C CYS A 31 6.78 5.61 8.77
N PRO A 32 5.97 5.59 9.84
CA PRO A 32 4.98 4.53 10.00
C PRO A 32 3.84 4.74 9.00
N ILE A 33 3.39 3.65 8.41
CA ILE A 33 2.31 3.68 7.42
C ILE A 33 1.25 2.65 7.75
N ARG A 34 0.05 2.87 7.23
CA ARG A 34 -1.05 1.91 7.26
C ARG A 34 -1.55 1.70 5.84
N ILE A 35 -1.65 0.43 5.45
CA ILE A 35 -2.18 0.03 4.15
C ILE A 35 -3.46 -0.75 4.40
N GLU A 36 -4.56 -0.28 3.82
CA GLU A 36 -5.86 -0.92 3.92
C GLU A 36 -6.46 -1.13 2.53
N LEU A 37 -7.14 -2.26 2.36
CA LEU A 37 -7.89 -2.56 1.15
C LEU A 37 -9.32 -2.89 1.55
N ASN A 38 -10.28 -2.08 1.08
CA ASN A 38 -11.69 -2.19 1.44
C ASN A 38 -11.92 -2.21 2.96
N GLY A 39 -11.13 -1.41 3.69
CA GLY A 39 -11.22 -1.35 5.14
C GLY A 39 -10.50 -2.46 5.88
N ASN A 40 -9.88 -3.40 5.17
CA ASN A 40 -9.12 -4.49 5.78
C ASN A 40 -7.64 -4.15 5.82
N LEU A 41 -7.02 -4.33 6.98
CA LEU A 41 -5.63 -3.99 7.20
C LEU A 41 -4.71 -4.98 6.50
N LEU A 42 -3.83 -4.47 5.63
CA LEU A 42 -2.78 -5.27 4.99
C LEU A 42 -1.42 -5.08 5.67
N PHE A 43 -1.14 -3.88 6.14
CA PHE A 43 0.13 -3.56 6.78
C PHE A 43 -0.02 -2.37 7.72
N HIS A 44 0.67 -2.41 8.85
CA HIS A 44 0.70 -1.33 9.83
C HIS A 44 2.05 -1.33 10.54
N GLY A 45 2.72 -0.19 10.56
CA GLY A 45 3.99 -0.04 11.26
C GLY A 45 5.02 0.74 10.44
N ALA A 46 6.29 0.63 10.80
CA ALA A 46 7.38 1.27 10.07
C ALA A 46 7.40 0.76 8.64
N ASN A 47 7.46 1.69 7.67
CA ASN A 47 7.45 1.27 6.27
C ASN A 47 8.69 0.41 5.97
N PRO A 48 8.55 -0.63 5.14
CA PRO A 48 9.65 -1.56 4.86
C PRO A 48 10.58 -1.07 3.74
N PHE A 49 10.42 0.16 3.28
CA PHE A 49 11.16 0.67 2.13
C PHE A 49 12.49 1.28 2.56
N GLN A 50 13.43 1.36 1.61
CA GLN A 50 14.74 1.95 1.83
C GLN A 50 14.65 3.48 1.82
N ARG A 51 15.62 4.13 2.48
CA ARG A 51 15.67 5.59 2.56
C ARG A 51 16.03 6.24 1.23
N PHE A 52 16.91 5.60 0.47
CA PHE A 52 17.39 6.15 -0.79
C PHE A 52 17.07 5.20 -1.93
N GLY A 53 16.53 5.76 -3.00
CA GLY A 53 16.17 4.99 -4.18
C GLY A 53 14.81 4.32 -4.10
N TRP A 54 14.16 4.22 -5.24
CA TRP A 54 12.88 3.54 -5.35
C TRP A 54 13.08 2.05 -5.22
N ASN A 55 12.28 1.41 -4.37
CA ASN A 55 12.33 -0.04 -4.21
C ASN A 55 10.90 -0.59 -4.14
N ARG A 56 10.77 -1.87 -4.43
CA ARG A 56 9.46 -2.53 -4.51
C ARG A 56 9.31 -3.54 -3.38
N LYS A 57 8.12 -3.56 -2.80
CA LYS A 57 7.73 -4.55 -1.79
C LYS A 57 6.38 -5.13 -2.16
N THR A 58 6.20 -6.41 -1.87
CA THR A 58 5.00 -7.15 -2.20
C THR A 58 4.23 -7.44 -0.92
N PHE A 59 2.93 -7.16 -0.95
CA PHE A 59 2.03 -7.45 0.15
C PHE A 59 0.99 -8.45 -0.32
N LYS A 60 0.81 -9.52 0.43
CA LYS A 60 -0.19 -10.53 0.11
C LYS A 60 -1.59 -9.97 0.39
N ILE A 61 -2.51 -10.21 -0.53
CA ILE A 61 -3.92 -9.87 -0.34
C ILE A 61 -4.66 -11.15 0.04
N PRO A 62 -5.19 -11.25 1.28
CA PRO A 62 -5.96 -12.43 1.68
C PRO A 62 -7.20 -12.60 0.81
N GLN A 63 -7.65 -13.83 0.68
CA GLN A 63 -8.87 -14.13 -0.08
C GLN A 63 -10.08 -13.45 0.56
N GLY A 64 -11.01 -13.02 -0.29
CA GLY A 64 -12.26 -12.43 0.15
C GLY A 64 -12.22 -10.93 0.40
N ILE A 65 -11.04 -10.29 0.32
CA ILE A 65 -10.92 -8.84 0.53
C ILE A 65 -11.28 -8.07 -0.74
N LEU A 66 -10.77 -8.51 -1.89
CA LEU A 66 -11.14 -7.91 -3.18
C LEU A 66 -12.55 -8.31 -3.56
N LYS A 67 -13.30 -7.36 -4.11
CA LYS A 67 -14.69 -7.54 -4.52
C LYS A 67 -14.83 -7.32 -6.01
N GLU A 68 -15.78 -8.01 -6.62
CA GLU A 68 -16.26 -7.60 -7.93
C GLU A 68 -16.85 -6.20 -7.83
N GLY A 69 -16.52 -5.34 -8.79
CA GLY A 69 -16.94 -3.96 -8.78
C GLY A 69 -15.91 -3.04 -8.15
N ASN A 70 -16.36 -2.11 -7.34
CA ASN A 70 -15.50 -1.04 -6.81
C ASN A 70 -14.70 -1.49 -5.58
N ASN A 71 -13.41 -1.17 -5.58
CA ASN A 71 -12.48 -1.43 -4.48
C ASN A 71 -11.75 -0.14 -4.13
N THR A 72 -11.37 -0.01 -2.86
CA THR A 72 -10.65 1.16 -2.37
C THR A 72 -9.35 0.73 -1.68
N LEU A 73 -8.23 1.23 -2.19
CA LEU A 73 -6.91 1.08 -1.56
C LEU A 73 -6.59 2.38 -0.83
N SER A 74 -6.20 2.28 0.43
CA SER A 74 -5.83 3.42 1.26
C SER A 74 -4.41 3.21 1.80
N ILE A 75 -3.55 4.20 1.61
CA ILE A 75 -2.19 4.21 2.17
C ILE A 75 -2.02 5.52 2.92
N CYS A 76 -1.80 5.42 4.23
CA CYS A 76 -1.73 6.58 5.11
C CYS A 76 -0.39 6.65 5.83
N ASN A 77 0.16 7.86 5.89
CA ASN A 77 1.24 8.20 6.81
C ASN A 77 0.59 8.40 8.18
N ILE A 78 0.99 7.61 9.15
CA ILE A 78 0.43 7.65 10.51
C ILE A 78 1.45 8.15 11.55
N ALA A 79 2.46 8.91 11.09
CA ALA A 79 3.45 9.48 11.98
C ALA A 79 2.78 10.44 12.98
N ASP A 80 3.24 10.38 14.23
CA ASP A 80 2.68 11.15 15.35
C ASP A 80 3.08 12.62 15.33
N SER A 81 3.79 13.08 14.31
CA SER A 81 4.20 14.47 14.24
C SER A 81 3.02 15.45 14.23
N GLY A 82 1.85 14.99 13.81
CA GLY A 82 0.65 15.82 13.71
C GLY A 82 0.81 16.97 12.72
N ASN A 83 1.93 17.04 12.03
CA ASN A 83 2.32 18.13 11.15
C ASN A 83 2.54 17.58 9.75
N VAL A 84 1.67 17.96 8.82
CA VAL A 84 1.73 17.46 7.44
C VAL A 84 2.96 17.93 6.68
N SER A 85 3.67 18.95 7.18
CA SER A 85 4.86 19.48 6.53
C SER A 85 6.17 19.02 7.19
N GLY A 86 6.08 18.24 8.26
CA GLY A 86 7.26 17.75 8.98
C GLY A 86 7.59 16.30 8.71
N PRO A 87 8.89 15.92 8.79
CA PRO A 87 9.26 14.52 8.68
C PRO A 87 8.76 13.72 9.88
N PRO A 88 8.65 12.38 9.77
CA PRO A 88 9.03 11.59 8.60
C PRO A 88 7.99 11.57 7.50
N PHE A 89 8.46 11.47 6.27
CA PHE A 89 7.62 11.34 5.09
C PHE A 89 7.75 9.95 4.48
N PHE A 90 6.75 9.60 3.71
CA PHE A 90 6.74 8.39 2.90
C PHE A 90 6.41 8.77 1.46
N MET A 91 7.22 8.32 0.51
CA MET A 91 7.06 8.68 -0.89
C MET A 91 6.67 7.46 -1.70
N LEU A 92 5.48 7.52 -2.30
CA LEU A 92 4.95 6.45 -3.14
C LEU A 92 5.09 6.83 -4.60
N ASN A 93 5.70 5.95 -5.40
CA ASN A 93 5.79 6.12 -6.84
C ASN A 93 4.60 5.48 -7.54
N TYR A 94 4.34 4.19 -7.29
CA TYR A 94 3.20 3.51 -7.89
C TYR A 94 2.77 2.30 -7.06
N ALA A 95 1.54 1.87 -7.35
CA ALA A 95 0.96 0.65 -6.79
C ALA A 95 0.42 -0.21 -7.93
N VAL A 96 0.64 -1.52 -7.85
CA VAL A 96 0.20 -2.48 -8.86
C VAL A 96 -0.48 -3.66 -8.18
N LEU A 97 -1.62 -4.08 -8.73
CA LEU A 97 -2.21 -5.37 -8.41
C LEU A 97 -1.70 -6.37 -9.43
N LYS A 98 -0.94 -7.35 -8.97
CA LYS A 98 -0.40 -8.40 -9.83
C LYS A 98 -1.14 -9.69 -9.59
N ALA A 99 -1.66 -10.28 -10.67
CA ALA A 99 -2.28 -11.59 -10.60
C ALA A 99 -1.22 -12.62 -10.23
N GLN A 100 -1.53 -13.45 -9.24
CA GLN A 100 -0.62 -14.49 -8.78
C GLN A 100 -0.84 -15.74 -9.62
N ALA A 101 0.24 -16.27 -10.18
CA ALA A 101 0.19 -17.54 -10.90
C ALA A 101 -0.10 -18.66 -9.90
N LYS A 102 -1.02 -19.53 -10.29
CA LYS A 102 -1.33 -20.71 -9.49
C LYS A 102 -0.37 -21.85 -9.82
#